data_a654d36cd9453159ae074243ef7e41e4
#
_entry.id   a654d36cd9453159ae074243ef7e41e4
#
_cell.length_a   1.000
_cell.length_b   1.000
_cell.length_c   1.000
_cell.angle_alpha   90.00
_cell.angle_beta   90.00
_cell.angle_gamma   90.00
#
_symmetry.space_group_name_H-M   'P 1'
#
loop_
_entity.id
_entity.type
_entity.pdbx_description
1 polymer ?
#
loop_
_entity_poly.entity_id
_entity_poly.type
_entity_poly.pdbx_seq_one_letter_code
_entity_poly.pdbx_strand_id
1 'polypeptide(L)'
;KWNFLPFSPGLVGGHCIGVDPYYLTYKAQQVGYHPDVILAGRRINDSMGEYVAERVIRLMLSKRIHINDSRILILGMAFKENCADIRNTRVLDIVSTLKSYHCKVDVFDPWVALEDSDLLIEQPQKNCYDAIIIAVAHQQFLNMGGDGIKALGKNKSVIFDVKRILQKDAVDGAL
;
A
#
# COMPACT_ATOMS: atom_id res chain seq x y z
N LYS A 1 3.62 -26.29 -12.80
CA LYS A 1 3.99 -27.45 -11.98
C LYS A 1 3.21 -27.45 -10.67
N TRP A 2 3.07 -28.59 -10.06
CA TRP A 2 2.26 -28.78 -8.86
C TRP A 2 2.66 -27.90 -7.65
N ASN A 3 3.93 -27.50 -7.56
CA ASN A 3 4.46 -26.64 -6.48
C ASN A 3 4.74 -25.20 -6.90
N PHE A 4 4.22 -24.77 -8.06
CA PHE A 4 4.33 -23.38 -8.49
C PHE A 4 3.33 -22.51 -7.72
N LEU A 5 3.82 -21.47 -7.05
CA LEU A 5 2.99 -20.49 -6.35
C LEU A 5 2.85 -19.23 -7.23
N PRO A 6 1.62 -18.82 -7.58
CA PRO A 6 1.37 -17.70 -8.47
C PRO A 6 1.50 -16.36 -7.72
N PHE A 7 2.72 -16.04 -7.28
CA PHE A 7 2.97 -14.75 -6.66
C PHE A 7 2.76 -13.59 -7.66
N SER A 8 2.19 -12.52 -7.16
CA SER A 8 1.99 -11.27 -7.89
C SER A 8 2.62 -10.09 -7.12
N PRO A 9 2.97 -8.98 -7.79
CA PRO A 9 3.47 -7.79 -7.12
C PRO A 9 2.51 -7.28 -6.05
N GLY A 10 3.07 -6.69 -4.99
CA GLY A 10 2.29 -6.14 -3.88
C GLY A 10 3.20 -5.70 -2.74
N LEU A 11 2.58 -5.25 -1.65
CA LEU A 11 3.27 -4.92 -0.42
C LEU A 11 3.42 -6.18 0.41
N VAL A 12 4.61 -6.47 0.92
CA VAL A 12 4.89 -7.63 1.76
C VAL A 12 5.25 -7.17 3.17
N GLY A 13 4.44 -7.56 4.13
CA GLY A 13 4.61 -7.30 5.56
C GLY A 13 4.50 -8.58 6.39
N GLY A 14 4.04 -8.45 7.63
CA GLY A 14 3.86 -9.55 8.57
C GLY A 14 5.12 -9.87 9.36
N HIS A 15 5.03 -10.88 10.23
CA HIS A 15 6.06 -11.17 11.24
C HIS A 15 7.12 -12.21 10.81
N CYS A 16 6.88 -12.98 9.75
CA CYS A 16 7.84 -13.98 9.26
C CYS A 16 8.53 -13.54 7.97
N ILE A 17 7.78 -13.42 6.86
CA ILE A 17 8.36 -13.18 5.52
C ILE A 17 9.17 -11.90 5.46
N GLY A 18 8.75 -10.86 6.19
CA GLY A 18 9.47 -9.59 6.30
C GLY A 18 10.68 -9.62 7.22
N VAL A 19 10.80 -10.59 8.13
CA VAL A 19 11.76 -10.58 9.25
C VAL A 19 12.74 -11.74 9.21
N ASP A 20 12.27 -12.99 9.02
CA ASP A 20 13.12 -14.20 9.14
C ASP A 20 14.34 -14.20 8.21
N PRO A 21 14.27 -13.68 6.96
CA PRO A 21 15.45 -13.57 6.12
C PRO A 21 16.60 -12.74 6.73
N TYR A 22 16.29 -11.77 7.60
CA TYR A 22 17.33 -11.00 8.28
C TYR A 22 18.08 -11.78 9.32
N TYR A 23 17.44 -12.75 10.02
CA TYR A 23 18.16 -13.66 10.92
C TYR A 23 19.17 -14.52 10.15
N LEU A 24 18.78 -15.00 8.97
CA LEU A 24 19.68 -15.77 8.11
C LEU A 24 20.84 -14.92 7.60
N THR A 25 20.56 -13.69 7.14
CA THR A 25 21.62 -12.78 6.65
C THR A 25 22.58 -12.38 7.77
N TYR A 26 22.08 -12.12 8.96
CA TYR A 26 22.90 -11.84 10.13
C TYR A 26 23.83 -13.01 10.45
N LYS A 27 23.31 -14.25 10.47
CA LYS A 27 24.13 -15.45 10.73
C LYS A 27 25.16 -15.68 9.62
N ALA A 28 24.80 -15.48 8.37
CA ALA A 28 25.72 -15.58 7.25
C ALA A 28 26.92 -14.60 7.40
N GLN A 29 26.64 -13.34 7.74
CA GLN A 29 27.69 -12.34 7.97
C GLN A 29 28.59 -12.68 9.13
N GLN A 30 28.05 -13.27 10.23
CA GLN A 30 28.88 -13.72 11.36
C GLN A 30 29.92 -14.79 10.99
N VAL A 31 29.61 -15.62 9.98
CA VAL A 31 30.55 -16.66 9.50
C VAL A 31 31.36 -16.21 8.28
N GLY A 32 31.38 -14.90 7.99
CA GLY A 32 32.17 -14.31 6.91
C GLY A 32 31.55 -14.39 5.52
N TYR A 33 30.28 -14.76 5.39
CA TYR A 33 29.57 -14.79 4.10
C TYR A 33 28.68 -13.56 3.91
N HIS A 34 28.77 -12.89 2.77
CA HIS A 34 27.91 -11.74 2.44
C HIS A 34 26.72 -12.18 1.57
N PRO A 35 25.47 -12.17 2.08
CA PRO A 35 24.29 -12.72 1.38
C PRO A 35 23.64 -11.66 0.47
N ASP A 36 24.32 -11.21 -0.60
CA ASP A 36 23.91 -10.11 -1.48
C ASP A 36 22.50 -10.29 -2.06
N VAL A 37 22.17 -11.50 -2.54
CA VAL A 37 20.87 -11.76 -3.20
C VAL A 37 19.70 -11.56 -2.24
N ILE A 38 19.83 -12.07 -1.00
CA ILE A 38 18.79 -11.91 0.03
C ILE A 38 18.65 -10.44 0.41
N LEU A 39 19.77 -9.77 0.66
CA LEU A 39 19.78 -8.34 1.03
C LEU A 39 19.25 -7.45 -0.09
N ALA A 40 19.56 -7.76 -1.36
CA ALA A 40 19.01 -7.02 -2.50
C ALA A 40 17.48 -7.19 -2.59
N GLY A 41 16.97 -8.42 -2.44
CA GLY A 41 15.53 -8.67 -2.41
C GLY A 41 14.83 -7.95 -1.26
N ARG A 42 15.46 -7.89 -0.08
CA ARG A 42 14.94 -7.13 1.07
C ARG A 42 14.87 -5.63 0.80
N ARG A 43 15.93 -5.03 0.25
CA ARG A 43 15.92 -3.60 -0.12
C ARG A 43 14.80 -3.25 -1.08
N ILE A 44 14.56 -4.10 -2.10
CA ILE A 44 13.45 -3.88 -3.05
C ILE A 44 12.10 -3.90 -2.31
N ASN A 45 11.86 -4.93 -1.48
CA ASN A 45 10.62 -5.00 -0.71
C ASN A 45 10.44 -3.79 0.22
N ASP A 46 11.51 -3.38 0.89
CA ASP A 46 11.45 -2.28 1.85
C ASP A 46 11.22 -0.92 1.18
N SER A 47 11.66 -0.74 -0.07
CA SER A 47 11.42 0.47 -0.86
C SER A 47 10.05 0.51 -1.56
N MET A 48 9.25 -0.57 -1.53
CA MET A 48 8.00 -0.63 -2.29
C MET A 48 6.95 0.38 -1.82
N GLY A 49 6.88 0.69 -0.53
CA GLY A 49 5.97 1.70 -0.01
C GLY A 49 6.26 3.09 -0.59
N GLU A 50 7.52 3.50 -0.55
CA GLU A 50 7.99 4.75 -1.14
C GLU A 50 7.72 4.79 -2.65
N TYR A 51 8.06 3.71 -3.37
CA TYR A 51 7.79 3.59 -4.80
C TYR A 51 6.31 3.79 -5.15
N VAL A 52 5.38 3.18 -4.40
CA VAL A 52 3.93 3.36 -4.60
C VAL A 52 3.54 4.81 -4.39
N ALA A 53 3.98 5.44 -3.30
CA ALA A 53 3.68 6.83 -3.02
C ALA A 53 4.18 7.77 -4.13
N GLU A 54 5.44 7.61 -4.59
CA GLU A 54 5.98 8.40 -5.69
C GLU A 54 5.21 8.20 -7.01
N ARG A 55 4.78 6.97 -7.31
CA ARG A 55 3.97 6.71 -8.50
C ARG A 55 2.64 7.47 -8.45
N VAL A 56 1.99 7.48 -7.28
CA VAL A 56 0.74 8.24 -7.07
C VAL A 56 0.98 9.74 -7.25
N ILE A 57 2.04 10.30 -6.65
CA ILE A 57 2.40 11.72 -6.81
C ILE A 57 2.61 12.06 -8.29
N ARG A 58 3.34 11.23 -9.05
CA ARG A 58 3.56 11.44 -10.50
C ARG A 58 2.25 11.43 -11.29
N LEU A 59 1.31 10.53 -10.96
CA LEU A 59 -0.02 10.48 -11.58
C LEU A 59 -0.85 11.72 -11.23
N MET A 60 -0.81 12.18 -9.98
CA MET A 60 -1.46 13.43 -9.57
C MET A 60 -0.93 14.62 -10.34
N LEU A 61 0.40 14.74 -10.48
CA LEU A 61 1.04 15.81 -11.28
C LEU A 61 0.62 15.75 -12.75
N SER A 62 0.58 14.57 -13.37
CA SER A 62 0.14 14.40 -14.75
C SER A 62 -1.31 14.87 -14.98
N LYS A 63 -2.16 14.68 -13.97
CA LYS A 63 -3.53 15.19 -13.95
C LYS A 63 -3.63 16.66 -13.48
N ARG A 64 -2.51 17.34 -13.21
CA ARG A 64 -2.49 18.72 -12.68
C ARG A 64 -3.30 18.85 -11.39
N ILE A 65 -3.15 17.89 -10.48
CA ILE A 65 -3.68 17.93 -9.12
C ILE A 65 -2.60 18.54 -8.23
N HIS A 66 -2.99 19.52 -7.39
CA HIS A 66 -2.08 20.16 -6.46
C HIS A 66 -1.71 19.19 -5.35
N ILE A 67 -0.42 19.04 -5.04
CA ILE A 67 0.07 18.03 -4.09
C ILE A 67 -0.05 18.51 -2.64
N ASN A 68 0.48 19.71 -2.37
CA ASN A 68 0.45 20.25 -1.00
C ASN A 68 -1.00 20.37 -0.51
N ASP A 69 -1.27 19.91 0.73
CA ASP A 69 -2.61 19.83 1.33
C ASP A 69 -3.63 18.94 0.58
N SER A 70 -3.20 18.20 -0.46
CA SER A 70 -4.09 17.21 -1.10
C SER A 70 -4.50 16.12 -0.10
N ARG A 71 -5.74 15.66 -0.21
CA ARG A 71 -6.28 14.62 0.66
C ARG A 71 -6.22 13.27 -0.05
N ILE A 72 -5.51 12.33 0.55
CA ILE A 72 -5.26 11.00 -0.02
C ILE A 72 -5.88 9.95 0.88
N LEU A 73 -6.65 9.02 0.30
CA LEU A 73 -7.21 7.89 1.00
C LEU A 73 -6.38 6.64 0.69
N ILE A 74 -6.02 5.90 1.74
CA ILE A 74 -5.45 4.56 1.60
C ILE A 74 -6.48 3.54 2.08
N LEU A 75 -6.81 2.59 1.23
CA LEU A 75 -7.72 1.49 1.52
C LEU A 75 -6.93 0.24 1.89
N GLY A 76 -6.98 -0.11 3.17
CA GLY A 76 -6.25 -1.20 3.79
C GLY A 76 -4.97 -0.77 4.50
N MET A 77 -4.82 -1.20 5.75
CA MET A 77 -3.62 -1.01 6.59
C MET A 77 -2.98 -2.33 6.98
N ALA A 78 -3.77 -3.41 7.04
CA ALA A 78 -3.29 -4.74 7.35
C ALA A 78 -2.21 -5.21 6.36
N PHE A 79 -1.33 -6.13 6.79
CA PHE A 79 -0.28 -6.62 5.90
C PHE A 79 -0.78 -7.61 4.83
N LYS A 80 -1.98 -8.16 5.00
CA LYS A 80 -2.65 -9.04 4.02
C LYS A 80 -4.17 -8.89 4.10
N GLU A 81 -4.85 -9.44 3.09
CA GLU A 81 -6.29 -9.40 2.97
C GLU A 81 -7.03 -10.14 4.09
N ASN A 82 -8.16 -9.59 4.52
CA ASN A 82 -9.10 -10.16 5.47
C ASN A 82 -8.45 -10.59 6.81
N CYS A 83 -7.58 -9.73 7.32
CA CYS A 83 -6.81 -9.95 8.54
C CYS A 83 -6.66 -8.62 9.29
N ALA A 84 -6.72 -8.65 10.62
CA ALA A 84 -6.56 -7.47 11.47
C ALA A 84 -5.09 -7.15 11.83
N ASP A 85 -4.11 -7.91 11.33
CA ASP A 85 -2.72 -7.78 11.71
C ASP A 85 -1.98 -6.72 10.89
N ILE A 86 -1.47 -5.70 11.57
CA ILE A 86 -0.73 -4.56 10.97
C ILE A 86 0.79 -4.64 11.15
N ARG A 87 1.32 -5.76 11.68
CA ARG A 87 2.75 -5.89 11.94
C ARG A 87 3.59 -5.78 10.68
N ASN A 88 4.58 -4.88 10.71
CA ASN A 88 5.49 -4.63 9.59
C ASN A 88 4.77 -4.31 8.26
N THR A 89 3.58 -3.71 8.32
CA THR A 89 2.88 -3.28 7.11
C THR A 89 3.66 -2.19 6.38
N ARG A 90 3.82 -2.33 5.07
CA ARG A 90 4.46 -1.32 4.20
C ARG A 90 3.55 -0.13 3.88
N VAL A 91 2.30 -0.17 4.34
CA VAL A 91 1.37 0.97 4.22
C VAL A 91 1.87 2.18 5.01
N LEU A 92 2.55 1.96 6.14
CA LEU A 92 3.14 3.05 6.92
C LEU A 92 4.23 3.79 6.15
N ASP A 93 4.98 3.10 5.29
CA ASP A 93 6.00 3.74 4.42
C ASP A 93 5.31 4.62 3.36
N ILE A 94 4.18 4.16 2.79
CA ILE A 94 3.36 5.00 1.90
C ILE A 94 2.89 6.26 2.62
N VAL A 95 2.31 6.11 3.82
CA VAL A 95 1.84 7.26 4.64
C VAL A 95 2.97 8.24 4.92
N SER A 96 4.12 7.74 5.38
CA SER A 96 5.30 8.57 5.69
C SER A 96 5.77 9.36 4.47
N THR A 97 5.88 8.69 3.33
CA THR A 97 6.31 9.35 2.07
C THR A 97 5.30 10.40 1.62
N LEU A 98 3.99 10.11 1.63
CA LEU A 98 2.97 11.08 1.25
C LEU A 98 2.94 12.30 2.18
N LYS A 99 3.11 12.07 3.49
CA LYS A 99 3.22 13.17 4.46
C LYS A 99 4.47 14.04 4.24
N SER A 100 5.58 13.49 3.76
CA SER A 100 6.77 14.28 3.39
C SER A 100 6.51 15.22 2.20
N TYR A 101 5.54 14.90 1.35
CA TYR A 101 5.02 15.79 0.30
C TYR A 101 3.91 16.73 0.80
N HIS A 102 3.70 16.83 2.11
CA HIS A 102 2.67 17.65 2.77
C HIS A 102 1.23 17.26 2.38
N CYS A 103 0.99 16.00 2.02
CA CYS A 103 -0.36 15.49 1.80
C CYS A 103 -1.04 15.18 3.14
N LYS A 104 -2.37 15.32 3.18
CA LYS A 104 -3.24 14.85 4.26
C LYS A 104 -3.66 13.41 3.93
N VAL A 105 -3.32 12.48 4.81
CA VAL A 105 -3.53 11.04 4.55
C VAL A 105 -4.51 10.47 5.55
N ASP A 106 -5.61 9.93 5.03
CA ASP A 106 -6.58 9.13 5.76
C ASP A 106 -6.36 7.65 5.39
N VAL A 107 -6.45 6.76 6.37
CA VAL A 107 -6.39 5.31 6.15
C VAL A 107 -7.70 4.68 6.61
N PHE A 108 -8.28 3.83 5.78
CA PHE A 108 -9.47 3.06 6.14
C PHE A 108 -9.18 1.57 6.00
N ASP A 109 -9.44 0.82 7.06
CA ASP A 109 -9.33 -0.64 7.06
C ASP A 109 -10.51 -1.24 7.84
N PRO A 110 -11.33 -2.09 7.20
CA PRO A 110 -12.51 -2.66 7.84
C PRO A 110 -12.20 -3.79 8.84
N TRP A 111 -10.95 -4.22 8.95
CA TRP A 111 -10.50 -5.32 9.83
C TRP A 111 -9.71 -4.83 11.03
N VAL A 112 -9.10 -3.65 10.95
CA VAL A 112 -8.24 -3.08 11.99
C VAL A 112 -9.06 -2.17 12.88
N ALA A 113 -8.90 -2.30 14.20
CA ALA A 113 -9.60 -1.44 15.16
C ALA A 113 -9.04 -0.02 15.13
N LEU A 114 -9.90 1.00 15.33
CA LEU A 114 -9.50 2.41 15.30
C LEU A 114 -8.43 2.75 16.36
N GLU A 115 -8.44 2.06 17.47
CA GLU A 115 -7.47 2.20 18.56
C GLU A 115 -6.06 1.69 18.20
N ASP A 116 -5.92 0.88 17.14
CA ASP A 116 -4.63 0.36 16.72
C ASP A 116 -3.76 1.38 15.99
N SER A 117 -4.36 2.48 15.51
CA SER A 117 -3.61 3.56 14.86
C SER A 117 -4.40 4.87 14.74
N ASP A 118 -3.78 5.99 15.12
CA ASP A 118 -4.31 7.35 14.94
C ASP A 118 -4.49 7.77 13.46
N LEU A 119 -4.04 6.94 12.52
CA LEU A 119 -4.20 7.18 11.09
C LEU A 119 -5.55 6.68 10.57
N LEU A 120 -6.21 5.79 11.31
CA LEU A 120 -7.44 5.15 10.89
C LEU A 120 -8.64 6.08 11.01
N ILE A 121 -9.49 6.04 9.99
CA ILE A 121 -10.79 6.72 10.00
C ILE A 121 -11.92 5.69 10.05
N GLU A 122 -13.03 6.04 10.67
CA GLU A 122 -14.19 5.17 10.82
C GLU A 122 -14.85 4.85 9.46
N GLN A 123 -15.00 5.87 8.61
CA GLN A 123 -15.60 5.72 7.28
C GLN A 123 -15.02 6.74 6.29
N PRO A 124 -14.71 6.34 5.05
CA PRO A 124 -14.27 7.26 4.02
C PRO A 124 -15.44 8.14 3.52
N GLN A 125 -15.13 9.41 3.26
CA GLN A 125 -16.09 10.39 2.77
C GLN A 125 -16.17 10.35 1.23
N LYS A 126 -17.37 10.50 0.66
CA LYS A 126 -17.56 10.61 -0.78
C LYS A 126 -17.08 11.97 -1.32
N ASN A 127 -16.62 11.99 -2.59
CA ASN A 127 -16.20 13.18 -3.32
C ASN A 127 -15.14 14.05 -2.58
N CYS A 128 -14.25 13.41 -1.80
CA CYS A 128 -13.39 14.10 -0.88
C CYS A 128 -11.89 13.98 -1.21
N TYR A 129 -11.48 12.89 -1.88
CA TYR A 129 -10.08 12.55 -2.02
C TYR A 129 -9.51 12.92 -3.41
N ASP A 130 -8.30 13.46 -3.39
CA ASP A 130 -7.51 13.78 -4.59
C ASP A 130 -6.82 12.55 -5.17
N ALA A 131 -6.50 11.57 -4.31
CA ALA A 131 -6.04 10.25 -4.72
C ALA A 131 -6.56 9.16 -3.78
N ILE A 132 -6.72 7.95 -4.33
CA ILE A 132 -7.12 6.75 -3.60
C ILE A 132 -6.12 5.65 -3.92
N ILE A 133 -5.56 5.01 -2.90
CA ILE A 133 -4.61 3.90 -3.02
C ILE A 133 -5.27 2.66 -2.44
N ILE A 134 -5.46 1.63 -3.26
CA ILE A 134 -5.93 0.33 -2.79
C ILE A 134 -4.69 -0.48 -2.44
N ALA A 135 -4.33 -0.50 -1.14
CA ALA A 135 -3.11 -1.13 -0.65
C ALA A 135 -3.31 -2.61 -0.34
N VAL A 136 -4.50 -3.01 0.12
CA VAL A 136 -4.84 -4.38 0.53
C VAL A 136 -6.12 -4.85 -0.15
N ALA A 137 -6.18 -6.11 -0.56
CA ALA A 137 -7.30 -6.70 -1.29
C ALA A 137 -8.40 -7.25 -0.36
N HIS A 138 -8.91 -6.43 0.57
CA HIS A 138 -10.01 -6.86 1.43
C HIS A 138 -11.29 -7.12 0.63
N GLN A 139 -12.06 -8.12 1.04
CA GLN A 139 -13.31 -8.48 0.38
C GLN A 139 -14.30 -7.31 0.30
N GLN A 140 -14.30 -6.43 1.29
CA GLN A 140 -15.14 -5.24 1.31
C GLN A 140 -14.81 -4.29 0.15
N PHE A 141 -13.53 -4.12 -0.20
CA PHE A 141 -13.12 -3.27 -1.33
C PHE A 141 -13.44 -3.92 -2.68
N LEU A 142 -13.31 -5.25 -2.77
CA LEU A 142 -13.77 -6.02 -3.94
C LEU A 142 -15.28 -5.82 -4.17
N ASN A 143 -16.08 -5.93 -3.10
CA ASN A 143 -17.52 -5.76 -3.16
C ASN A 143 -17.93 -4.30 -3.48
N MET A 144 -17.13 -3.31 -3.08
CA MET A 144 -17.36 -1.90 -3.42
C MET A 144 -17.21 -1.65 -4.93
N GLY A 145 -16.31 -2.38 -5.58
CA GLY A 145 -16.05 -2.27 -7.01
C GLY A 145 -15.47 -0.93 -7.44
N GLY A 146 -15.19 -0.80 -8.74
CA GLY A 146 -14.58 0.41 -9.30
C GLY A 146 -15.43 1.67 -9.10
N ASP A 147 -16.73 1.58 -9.31
CA ASP A 147 -17.65 2.73 -9.19
C ASP A 147 -17.76 3.20 -7.73
N GLY A 148 -17.84 2.27 -6.78
CA GLY A 148 -17.90 2.61 -5.35
C GLY A 148 -16.61 3.28 -4.87
N ILE A 149 -15.45 2.80 -5.31
CA ILE A 149 -14.16 3.41 -4.98
C ILE A 149 -14.03 4.78 -5.66
N LYS A 150 -14.40 4.90 -6.94
CA LYS A 150 -14.38 6.16 -7.68
C LYS A 150 -15.26 7.23 -7.03
N ALA A 151 -16.39 6.85 -6.44
CA ALA A 151 -17.29 7.78 -5.76
C ALA A 151 -16.69 8.43 -4.50
N LEU A 152 -15.60 7.91 -3.95
CA LEU A 152 -14.85 8.52 -2.84
C LEU A 152 -13.96 9.66 -3.33
N GLY A 153 -13.47 9.57 -4.57
CA GLY A 153 -12.62 10.58 -5.19
C GLY A 153 -13.39 11.83 -5.62
N LYS A 154 -12.71 12.96 -5.69
CA LYS A 154 -13.19 14.17 -6.35
C LYS A 154 -13.36 13.90 -7.85
N ASN A 155 -14.05 14.79 -8.56
CA ASN A 155 -14.26 14.69 -10.02
C ASN A 155 -12.94 14.46 -10.79
N LYS A 156 -11.84 14.99 -10.27
CA LYS A 156 -10.49 14.82 -10.78
C LYS A 156 -9.65 14.20 -9.67
N SER A 157 -9.54 12.90 -9.70
CA SER A 157 -8.78 12.13 -8.71
C SER A 157 -7.91 11.06 -9.39
N VAL A 158 -6.98 10.49 -8.63
CA VAL A 158 -6.15 9.36 -9.04
C VAL A 158 -6.60 8.11 -8.29
N ILE A 159 -6.72 6.97 -8.99
CA ILE A 159 -6.92 5.67 -8.39
C ILE A 159 -5.70 4.80 -8.70
N PHE A 160 -5.00 4.35 -7.66
CA PHE A 160 -3.85 3.46 -7.78
C PHE A 160 -4.13 2.13 -7.07
N ASP A 161 -4.07 1.04 -7.82
CA ASP A 161 -4.41 -0.29 -7.32
C ASP A 161 -3.15 -1.16 -7.17
N VAL A 162 -2.67 -1.30 -5.95
CA VAL A 162 -1.48 -2.10 -5.63
C VAL A 162 -1.70 -3.58 -5.90
N LYS A 163 -2.91 -4.09 -5.67
CA LYS A 163 -3.23 -5.52 -5.71
C LYS A 163 -3.95 -5.96 -6.99
N ARG A 164 -4.23 -5.02 -7.91
CA ARG A 164 -4.95 -5.27 -9.18
C ARG A 164 -6.31 -5.93 -8.98
N ILE A 165 -7.07 -5.47 -7.99
CA ILE A 165 -8.42 -5.98 -7.72
C ILE A 165 -9.49 -5.37 -8.63
N LEU A 166 -9.19 -4.23 -9.25
CA LEU A 166 -10.06 -3.55 -10.19
C LEU A 166 -9.68 -3.84 -11.64
N GLN A 167 -10.61 -3.58 -12.56
CA GLN A 167 -10.34 -3.64 -13.98
C GLN A 167 -9.42 -2.49 -14.41
N LYS A 168 -8.61 -2.72 -15.43
CA LYS A 168 -7.55 -1.80 -15.87
C LYS A 168 -8.07 -0.42 -16.28
N ASP A 169 -9.27 -0.32 -16.80
CA ASP A 169 -9.95 0.92 -17.21
C ASP A 169 -10.53 1.71 -16.03
N ALA A 170 -10.64 1.09 -14.86
CA ALA A 170 -11.13 1.73 -13.64
C ALA A 170 -10.02 2.41 -12.81
N VAL A 171 -8.74 2.26 -13.20
CA VAL A 171 -7.59 2.73 -12.43
C VAL A 171 -6.63 3.56 -13.29
N ASP A 172 -5.91 4.48 -12.66
CA ASP A 172 -4.88 5.30 -13.32
C ASP A 172 -3.50 4.63 -13.30
N GLY A 173 -3.29 3.70 -12.38
CA GLY A 173 -2.07 2.92 -12.26
C GLY A 173 -2.20 1.73 -11.32
N ALA A 174 -1.27 0.79 -11.48
CA ALA A 174 -1.15 -0.42 -10.67
C ALA A 174 0.34 -0.84 -10.56
N LEU A 175 0.64 -1.78 -9.65
CA LEU A 175 1.95 -2.47 -9.61
C LEU A 175 2.05 -3.53 -10.68
#